data_381074ba4a9470a3ac394c90c720d345
#
_entry.id   381074ba4a9470a3ac394c90c720d345
#
_cell.length_a   1.000
_cell.length_b   1.000
_cell.length_c   1.000
_cell.angle_alpha   90.00
_cell.angle_beta   90.00
_cell.angle_gamma   90.00
#
_symmetry.space_group_name_H-M   'P 1'
#
loop_
_entity.id
_entity.type
_entity.pdbx_description
1 polymer ?
#
loop_
_entity_poly.entity_id
_entity_poly.type
_entity_poly.pdbx_seq_one_letter_code
_entity_poly.pdbx_strand_id
1 'polypeptide(L)'
;YFSRLDMLDKMFFNDNSPAALGSETAMRLYGRQLMGTATRLETFNQCPFRYLIQFGMRLKERPQRTEKANDRGSFIHEAFDKLIKEYLNSNCDFTTISAADIHEKLERILPPMMIEHNNGILLDSARMRAEFQRIAELVETAALAVVKQINAGKFRPFASEVNFGHDNDAYPPLRIQAENGVTYSITGIADRVDKYVSPANEEFIRIIDYKTYGQTFDYTELANGLRIQLPLY
;
A
#
# COMPACT_ATOMS: atom_id res chain seq x y z
N TYR A 1 25.77 -39.09 -3.27
CA TYR A 1 24.77 -39.85 -4.04
C TYR A 1 23.71 -40.39 -3.10
N PHE A 2 22.57 -39.76 -3.02
CA PHE A 2 21.40 -40.34 -2.34
C PHE A 2 20.95 -41.56 -3.14
N SER A 3 20.72 -42.68 -2.45
CA SER A 3 20.21 -43.89 -3.13
C SER A 3 18.81 -43.59 -3.69
N ARG A 4 18.42 -44.25 -4.77
CA ARG A 4 17.03 -44.14 -5.32
C ARG A 4 15.97 -44.49 -4.27
N LEU A 5 16.33 -45.36 -3.31
CA LEU A 5 15.47 -45.76 -2.20
C LEU A 5 15.24 -44.62 -1.22
N ASP A 6 16.27 -43.83 -0.89
CA ASP A 6 16.15 -42.62 -0.01
C ASP A 6 15.28 -41.53 -0.65
N MET A 7 15.28 -41.43 -2.00
CA MET A 7 14.38 -40.54 -2.72
C MET A 7 12.92 -40.98 -2.64
N LEU A 8 12.69 -42.28 -2.82
CA LEU A 8 11.34 -42.86 -2.72
C LEU A 8 10.80 -42.76 -1.29
N ASP A 9 11.63 -43.04 -0.29
CA ASP A 9 11.26 -42.93 1.13
C ASP A 9 10.86 -41.49 1.48
N LYS A 10 11.62 -40.50 1.03
CA LYS A 10 11.28 -39.08 1.19
C LYS A 10 10.02 -38.65 0.44
N MET A 11 9.68 -39.29 -0.69
CA MET A 11 8.43 -39.00 -1.41
C MET A 11 7.20 -39.57 -0.70
N PHE A 12 7.31 -40.75 -0.07
CA PHE A 12 6.20 -41.42 0.62
C PHE A 12 6.01 -40.97 2.07
N PHE A 13 7.10 -40.56 2.74
CA PHE A 13 7.11 -40.16 4.13
C PHE A 13 7.47 -38.68 4.28
N ASN A 14 7.09 -37.84 3.31
CA ASN A 14 7.28 -36.40 3.43
C ASN A 14 6.36 -35.88 4.52
N ASP A 15 6.94 -35.60 5.67
CA ASP A 15 6.29 -34.89 6.73
C ASP A 15 6.20 -33.39 6.36
N ASN A 16 4.98 -32.96 5.97
CA ASN A 16 4.69 -31.55 5.71
C ASN A 16 4.61 -30.70 7.00
N SER A 17 5.13 -31.20 8.10
CA SER A 17 5.18 -30.39 9.32
C SER A 17 6.04 -29.13 9.10
N PRO A 18 5.59 -27.95 9.58
CA PRO A 18 6.35 -26.72 9.44
C PRO A 18 7.64 -26.82 10.25
N ALA A 19 8.80 -26.81 9.56
CA ALA A 19 10.10 -26.73 10.20
C ALA A 19 10.56 -25.28 10.26
N ALA A 20 11.01 -24.82 11.43
CA ALA A 20 11.63 -23.50 11.56
C ALA A 20 12.97 -23.48 10.80
N LEU A 21 13.25 -22.36 10.14
CA LEU A 21 14.57 -22.11 9.58
C LEU A 21 15.59 -22.00 10.75
N GLY A 22 16.72 -22.68 10.59
CA GLY A 22 17.83 -22.50 11.54
C GLY A 22 18.27 -21.02 11.57
N SER A 23 18.70 -20.54 12.74
CA SER A 23 19.08 -19.15 12.95
C SER A 23 20.18 -18.66 11.99
N GLU A 24 21.14 -19.53 11.65
CA GLU A 24 22.19 -19.21 10.68
C GLU A 24 21.63 -18.98 9.28
N THR A 25 20.73 -19.84 8.82
CA THR A 25 20.07 -19.70 7.52
C THR A 25 19.22 -18.45 7.47
N ALA A 26 18.44 -18.18 8.52
CA ALA A 26 17.65 -16.96 8.64
C ALA A 26 18.52 -15.70 8.59
N MET A 27 19.67 -15.72 9.30
CA MET A 27 20.63 -14.62 9.30
C MET A 27 21.25 -14.38 7.92
N ARG A 28 21.53 -15.45 7.18
CA ARG A 28 22.09 -15.35 5.81
C ARG A 28 21.06 -14.82 4.82
N LEU A 29 19.79 -15.17 4.98
CA LEU A 29 18.70 -14.73 4.09
C LEU A 29 18.25 -13.28 4.37
N TYR A 30 18.18 -12.91 5.63
CA TYR A 30 17.50 -11.66 6.04
C TYR A 30 18.43 -10.63 6.69
N GLY A 31 19.58 -11.05 7.24
CA GLY A 31 20.48 -10.19 7.99
C GLY A 31 19.97 -9.85 9.41
N ARG A 32 20.65 -8.90 10.08
CA ARG A 32 20.26 -8.39 11.42
C ARG A 32 19.43 -7.11 11.35
N GLN A 33 19.52 -6.39 10.26
CA GLN A 33 18.76 -5.17 10.02
C GLN A 33 17.74 -5.46 8.94
N LEU A 34 16.51 -5.66 9.37
CA LEU A 34 15.39 -5.92 8.50
C LEU A 34 14.70 -4.59 8.17
N MET A 35 14.40 -4.39 6.92
CA MET A 35 13.60 -3.27 6.46
C MET A 35 12.38 -3.79 5.69
N GLY A 36 11.22 -3.22 5.93
CA GLY A 36 10.03 -3.63 5.20
C GLY A 36 8.78 -2.88 5.61
N THR A 37 7.74 -3.08 4.82
CA THR A 37 6.42 -2.47 5.00
C THR A 37 5.54 -3.27 5.96
N ALA A 38 4.42 -2.69 6.38
CA ALA A 38 3.35 -3.38 7.11
C ALA A 38 2.90 -4.64 6.37
N THR A 39 2.67 -4.55 5.06
CA THR A 39 2.27 -5.69 4.21
C THR A 39 3.27 -6.84 4.24
N ARG A 40 4.57 -6.54 4.37
CA ARG A 40 5.59 -7.58 4.51
C ARG A 40 5.44 -8.35 5.82
N LEU A 41 5.16 -7.66 6.93
CA LEU A 41 4.87 -8.30 8.22
C LEU A 41 3.59 -9.12 8.16
N GLU A 42 2.52 -8.57 7.58
CA GLU A 42 1.26 -9.27 7.37
C GLU A 42 1.44 -10.56 6.56
N THR A 43 2.29 -10.52 5.51
CA THR A 43 2.61 -11.71 4.71
C THR A 43 3.24 -12.81 5.56
N PHE A 44 4.13 -12.45 6.50
CA PHE A 44 4.73 -13.41 7.43
C PHE A 44 3.66 -14.02 8.35
N ASN A 45 2.79 -13.19 8.91
CA ASN A 45 1.74 -13.66 9.83
C ASN A 45 0.69 -14.53 9.12
N GLN A 46 0.38 -14.21 7.86
CA GLN A 46 -0.52 -15.05 7.04
C GLN A 46 0.10 -16.39 6.69
N CYS A 47 1.35 -16.40 6.24
CA CYS A 47 2.03 -17.61 5.79
C CYS A 47 3.55 -17.41 5.77
N PRO A 48 4.29 -17.93 6.76
CA PRO A 48 5.76 -17.86 6.79
C PRO A 48 6.44 -18.46 5.56
N PHE A 49 5.86 -19.49 4.95
CA PHE A 49 6.36 -20.08 3.72
C PHE A 49 6.27 -19.10 2.54
N ARG A 50 5.12 -18.42 2.39
CA ARG A 50 4.96 -17.36 1.38
C ARG A 50 5.98 -16.26 1.59
N TYR A 51 6.20 -15.85 2.84
CA TYR A 51 7.22 -14.86 3.19
C TYR A 51 8.63 -15.31 2.77
N LEU A 52 8.99 -16.56 3.04
CA LEU A 52 10.28 -17.14 2.62
C LEU A 52 10.45 -17.05 1.10
N ILE A 53 9.43 -17.48 0.34
CA ILE A 53 9.47 -17.47 -1.12
C ILE A 53 9.61 -16.05 -1.67
N GLN A 54 8.81 -15.11 -1.18
CA GLN A 54 8.77 -13.74 -1.72
C GLN A 54 9.95 -12.88 -1.26
N PHE A 55 10.30 -12.95 0.01
CA PHE A 55 11.29 -12.02 0.61
C PHE A 55 12.62 -12.68 0.96
N GLY A 56 12.66 -13.97 1.22
CA GLY A 56 13.89 -14.73 1.44
C GLY A 56 14.54 -15.13 0.11
N MET A 57 13.82 -15.88 -0.69
CA MET A 57 14.29 -16.37 -2.00
C MET A 57 14.10 -15.35 -3.12
N ARG A 58 13.30 -14.30 -2.89
CA ARG A 58 13.00 -13.21 -3.84
C ARG A 58 12.43 -13.70 -5.16
N LEU A 59 11.66 -14.77 -5.14
CA LEU A 59 10.99 -15.28 -6.33
C LEU A 59 9.84 -14.33 -6.71
N LYS A 60 9.75 -14.04 -8.00
CA LYS A 60 8.71 -13.19 -8.56
C LYS A 60 7.90 -13.99 -9.57
N GLU A 61 6.59 -13.76 -9.58
CA GLU A 61 5.75 -14.28 -10.65
C GLU A 61 6.19 -13.70 -11.99
N ARG A 62 6.04 -14.51 -13.05
CA ARG A 62 6.29 -14.04 -14.41
C ARG A 62 5.31 -12.90 -14.73
N PRO A 63 5.80 -11.75 -15.22
CA PRO A 63 4.93 -10.66 -15.63
C PRO A 63 3.95 -11.14 -16.70
N GLN A 64 2.67 -10.87 -16.50
CA GLN A 64 1.62 -11.11 -17.49
C GLN A 64 1.04 -9.76 -17.89
N ARG A 65 0.81 -9.57 -19.20
CA ARG A 65 0.13 -8.37 -19.71
C ARG A 65 -1.39 -8.51 -19.53
N THR A 66 -1.81 -8.49 -18.29
CA THR A 66 -3.22 -8.51 -17.88
C THR A 66 -3.41 -7.51 -16.76
N GLU A 67 -4.51 -6.76 -16.79
CA GLU A 67 -4.84 -5.86 -15.70
C GLU A 67 -5.30 -6.70 -14.48
N LYS A 68 -4.61 -6.51 -13.37
CA LYS A 68 -4.95 -7.11 -12.08
C LYS A 68 -5.76 -6.13 -11.23
N ALA A 69 -6.51 -6.64 -10.27
CA ALA A 69 -7.26 -5.79 -9.33
C ALA A 69 -6.36 -4.80 -8.57
N ASN A 70 -5.11 -5.18 -8.26
CA ASN A 70 -4.14 -4.30 -7.63
C ASN A 70 -3.73 -3.13 -8.54
N ASP A 71 -3.66 -3.35 -9.87
CA ASP A 71 -3.29 -2.31 -10.83
C ASP A 71 -4.35 -1.20 -10.85
N ARG A 72 -5.63 -1.57 -10.74
CA ARG A 72 -6.74 -0.60 -10.60
C ARG A 72 -6.64 0.19 -9.30
N GLY A 73 -6.34 -0.49 -8.20
CA GLY A 73 -6.12 0.16 -6.90
C GLY A 73 -5.02 1.21 -7.01
N SER A 74 -3.86 0.83 -7.55
CA SER A 74 -2.72 1.74 -7.74
C SER A 74 -3.08 2.93 -8.64
N PHE A 75 -3.84 2.71 -9.71
CA PHE A 75 -4.30 3.80 -10.58
C PHE A 75 -5.19 4.80 -9.84
N ILE A 76 -6.13 4.30 -9.03
CA ILE A 76 -7.02 5.16 -8.24
C ILE A 76 -6.22 5.97 -7.21
N HIS A 77 -5.29 5.34 -6.48
CA HIS A 77 -4.42 6.03 -5.52
C HIS A 77 -3.59 7.13 -6.20
N GLU A 78 -2.99 6.83 -7.35
CA GLU A 78 -2.21 7.81 -8.13
C GLU A 78 -3.09 8.98 -8.62
N ALA A 79 -4.33 8.70 -9.04
CA ALA A 79 -5.26 9.75 -9.45
C ALA A 79 -5.63 10.67 -8.28
N PHE A 80 -5.88 10.10 -7.10
CA PHE A 80 -6.12 10.89 -5.88
C PHE A 80 -4.90 11.69 -5.47
N ASP A 81 -3.72 11.11 -5.51
CA ASP A 81 -2.48 11.80 -5.19
C ASP A 81 -2.27 13.04 -6.09
N LYS A 82 -2.39 12.86 -7.41
CA LYS A 82 -2.26 13.97 -8.37
C LYS A 82 -3.30 15.05 -8.12
N LEU A 83 -4.55 14.67 -7.88
CA LEU A 83 -5.64 15.61 -7.60
C LEU A 83 -5.40 16.41 -6.32
N ILE A 84 -5.06 15.74 -5.22
CA ILE A 84 -4.80 16.39 -3.93
C ILE A 84 -3.57 17.30 -4.01
N LYS A 85 -2.49 16.85 -4.66
CA LYS A 85 -1.28 17.65 -4.88
C LYS A 85 -1.56 18.93 -5.68
N GLU A 86 -2.41 18.87 -6.71
CA GLU A 86 -2.81 20.07 -7.43
C GLU A 86 -3.51 21.10 -6.53
N TYR A 87 -4.41 20.64 -5.65
CA TYR A 87 -5.08 21.53 -4.69
C TYR A 87 -4.11 22.10 -3.65
N LEU A 88 -3.22 21.27 -3.13
CA LEU A 88 -2.19 21.71 -2.17
C LEU A 88 -1.23 22.72 -2.78
N ASN A 89 -0.75 22.47 -4.01
CA ASN A 89 0.19 23.35 -4.71
C ASN A 89 -0.44 24.71 -5.08
N SER A 90 -1.73 24.74 -5.33
CA SER A 90 -2.47 25.99 -5.61
C SER A 90 -2.89 26.74 -4.35
N ASN A 91 -2.56 26.25 -3.14
CA ASN A 91 -3.06 26.78 -1.87
C ASN A 91 -4.59 26.98 -1.85
N CYS A 92 -5.30 26.07 -2.53
CA CYS A 92 -6.74 26.16 -2.65
C CYS A 92 -7.42 25.87 -1.30
N ASP A 93 -8.42 26.66 -0.96
CA ASP A 93 -9.29 26.36 0.16
C ASP A 93 -10.23 25.19 -0.23
N PHE A 94 -10.03 24.06 0.42
CA PHE A 94 -10.83 22.86 0.18
C PHE A 94 -12.34 23.07 0.40
N THR A 95 -12.74 24.11 1.11
CA THR A 95 -14.16 24.44 1.33
C THR A 95 -14.82 25.03 0.10
N THR A 96 -14.05 25.55 -0.85
CA THR A 96 -14.55 26.19 -2.07
C THR A 96 -14.56 25.26 -3.29
N ILE A 97 -14.03 24.03 -3.15
CA ILE A 97 -13.93 23.07 -4.26
C ILE A 97 -15.34 22.64 -4.66
N SER A 98 -15.68 22.85 -5.93
CA SER A 98 -16.93 22.43 -6.54
C SER A 98 -16.81 21.11 -7.29
N ALA A 99 -17.94 20.51 -7.63
CA ALA A 99 -17.96 19.32 -8.51
C ALA A 99 -17.37 19.62 -9.90
N ALA A 100 -17.62 20.83 -10.42
CA ALA A 100 -17.09 21.26 -11.71
C ALA A 100 -15.55 21.35 -11.70
N ASP A 101 -14.95 21.87 -10.61
CA ASP A 101 -13.49 21.92 -10.46
C ASP A 101 -12.86 20.55 -10.43
N ILE A 102 -13.50 19.61 -9.71
CA ILE A 102 -13.02 18.21 -9.65
C ILE A 102 -13.07 17.59 -11.04
N HIS A 103 -14.19 17.73 -11.72
CA HIS A 103 -14.39 17.20 -13.08
C HIS A 103 -13.33 17.75 -14.05
N GLU A 104 -13.16 19.07 -14.12
CA GLU A 104 -12.18 19.73 -14.99
C GLU A 104 -10.74 19.23 -14.73
N LYS A 105 -10.37 19.10 -13.45
CA LYS A 105 -9.04 18.60 -13.09
C LYS A 105 -8.86 17.13 -13.47
N LEU A 106 -9.86 16.29 -13.23
CA LEU A 106 -9.79 14.87 -13.58
C LEU A 106 -9.78 14.64 -15.11
N GLU A 107 -10.50 15.44 -15.89
CA GLU A 107 -10.42 15.40 -17.35
C GLU A 107 -9.00 15.70 -17.88
N ARG A 108 -8.20 16.45 -17.14
CA ARG A 108 -6.80 16.74 -17.46
C ARG A 108 -5.84 15.68 -16.92
N ILE A 109 -6.09 15.16 -15.71
CA ILE A 109 -5.19 14.22 -15.01
C ILE A 109 -5.30 12.81 -15.57
N LEU A 110 -6.52 12.31 -15.81
CA LEU A 110 -6.74 10.89 -16.12
C LEU A 110 -6.27 10.45 -17.49
N PRO A 111 -6.42 11.21 -18.59
CA PRO A 111 -6.02 10.76 -19.91
C PRO A 111 -4.51 10.44 -20.04
N PRO A 112 -3.55 11.28 -19.59
CA PRO A 112 -2.14 10.92 -19.61
C PRO A 112 -1.83 9.71 -18.72
N MET A 113 -2.45 9.59 -17.55
CA MET A 113 -2.28 8.42 -16.70
C MET A 113 -2.73 7.12 -17.38
N MET A 114 -3.82 7.16 -18.15
CA MET A 114 -4.29 6.00 -18.93
C MET A 114 -3.27 5.52 -19.96
N ILE A 115 -2.54 6.45 -20.58
CA ILE A 115 -1.51 6.13 -21.57
C ILE A 115 -0.29 5.49 -20.88
N GLU A 116 0.07 6.00 -19.71
CA GLU A 116 1.24 5.54 -18.95
C GLU A 116 0.96 4.22 -18.21
N HIS A 117 -0.28 3.99 -17.79
CA HIS A 117 -0.67 2.84 -16.98
C HIS A 117 -0.40 1.51 -17.69
N ASN A 118 0.46 0.66 -17.13
CA ASN A 118 0.84 -0.65 -17.67
C ASN A 118 1.15 -0.62 -19.18
N ASN A 119 1.87 0.41 -19.64
CA ASN A 119 2.19 0.61 -21.05
C ASN A 119 0.95 0.71 -21.96
N GLY A 120 -0.08 1.41 -21.52
CA GLY A 120 -1.28 1.70 -22.29
C GLY A 120 -2.27 0.53 -22.40
N ILE A 121 -2.23 -0.44 -21.49
CA ILE A 121 -3.15 -1.59 -21.50
C ILE A 121 -4.62 -1.17 -21.53
N LEU A 122 -4.96 -0.05 -20.92
CA LEU A 122 -6.32 0.50 -20.90
C LEU A 122 -6.82 0.99 -22.29
N LEU A 123 -5.92 1.11 -23.25
CA LEU A 123 -6.23 1.49 -24.64
C LEU A 123 -6.37 0.28 -25.59
N ASP A 124 -5.93 -0.90 -25.18
CA ASP A 124 -5.77 -2.08 -26.04
C ASP A 124 -7.08 -2.58 -26.67
N SER A 125 -8.21 -2.35 -26.03
CA SER A 125 -9.49 -2.82 -26.53
C SER A 125 -10.67 -1.92 -26.13
N ALA A 126 -11.80 -2.06 -26.82
CA ALA A 126 -13.03 -1.38 -26.46
C ALA A 126 -13.49 -1.71 -25.05
N ARG A 127 -13.28 -2.97 -24.60
CA ARG A 127 -13.58 -3.41 -23.24
C ARG A 127 -12.73 -2.66 -22.22
N MET A 128 -11.42 -2.52 -22.46
CA MET A 128 -10.51 -1.83 -21.56
C MET A 128 -10.82 -0.34 -21.49
N ARG A 129 -11.16 0.29 -22.62
CA ARG A 129 -11.61 1.68 -22.62
C ARG A 129 -12.91 1.89 -21.82
N ALA A 130 -13.87 0.98 -21.95
CA ALA A 130 -15.10 1.02 -21.13
C ALA A 130 -14.81 0.83 -19.64
N GLU A 131 -13.86 -0.03 -19.29
CA GLU A 131 -13.41 -0.21 -17.91
C GLU A 131 -12.75 1.07 -17.37
N PHE A 132 -11.92 1.72 -18.17
CA PHE A 132 -11.33 3.01 -17.79
C PHE A 132 -12.40 4.07 -17.51
N GLN A 133 -13.44 4.17 -18.33
CA GLN A 133 -14.55 5.11 -18.09
C GLN A 133 -15.21 4.87 -16.73
N ARG A 134 -15.43 3.60 -16.38
CA ARG A 134 -15.97 3.25 -15.05
C ARG A 134 -15.02 3.64 -13.91
N ILE A 135 -13.72 3.44 -14.10
CA ILE A 135 -12.71 3.87 -13.11
C ILE A 135 -12.73 5.39 -12.99
N ALA A 136 -12.80 6.13 -14.07
CA ALA A 136 -12.88 7.60 -14.07
C ALA A 136 -14.11 8.11 -13.31
N GLU A 137 -15.29 7.54 -13.57
CA GLU A 137 -16.53 7.85 -12.84
C GLU A 137 -16.42 7.53 -11.34
N LEU A 138 -15.77 6.39 -11.00
CA LEU A 138 -15.52 6.01 -9.62
C LEU A 138 -14.60 7.01 -8.93
N VAL A 139 -13.49 7.40 -9.58
CA VAL A 139 -12.54 8.38 -9.04
C VAL A 139 -13.22 9.72 -8.80
N GLU A 140 -14.05 10.21 -9.75
CA GLU A 140 -14.78 11.46 -9.60
C GLU A 140 -15.78 11.39 -8.43
N THR A 141 -16.57 10.33 -8.35
CA THR A 141 -17.53 10.10 -7.26
C THR A 141 -16.83 10.05 -5.90
N ALA A 142 -15.72 9.34 -5.82
CA ALA A 142 -14.96 9.22 -4.60
C ALA A 142 -14.25 10.54 -4.23
N ALA A 143 -13.76 11.31 -5.22
CA ALA A 143 -13.19 12.65 -4.99
C ALA A 143 -14.21 13.61 -4.39
N LEU A 144 -15.43 13.61 -4.91
CA LEU A 144 -16.56 14.38 -4.33
C LEU A 144 -16.84 13.98 -2.88
N ALA A 145 -16.85 12.68 -2.59
CA ALA A 145 -17.05 12.18 -1.24
C ALA A 145 -15.92 12.61 -0.29
N VAL A 146 -14.66 12.58 -0.76
CA VAL A 146 -13.48 13.04 -0.01
C VAL A 146 -13.57 14.53 0.30
N VAL A 147 -13.89 15.37 -0.68
CA VAL A 147 -14.06 16.83 -0.46
C VAL A 147 -15.21 17.09 0.53
N LYS A 148 -16.32 16.39 0.41
CA LYS A 148 -17.44 16.48 1.36
C LYS A 148 -17.01 16.07 2.78
N GLN A 149 -16.22 15.03 2.92
CA GLN A 149 -15.66 14.58 4.20
C GLN A 149 -14.72 15.66 4.81
N ILE A 150 -13.85 16.25 4.00
CA ILE A 150 -12.94 17.31 4.42
C ILE A 150 -13.74 18.51 4.95
N ASN A 151 -14.80 18.87 4.25
CA ASN A 151 -15.63 20.03 4.59
C ASN A 151 -16.52 19.80 5.82
N ALA A 152 -16.87 18.54 6.11
CA ALA A 152 -17.63 18.20 7.32
C ALA A 152 -16.81 18.28 8.62
N GLY A 153 -15.46 18.35 8.52
CA GLY A 153 -14.56 18.35 9.66
C GLY A 153 -13.65 19.59 9.72
N LYS A 154 -12.76 19.60 10.72
CA LYS A 154 -11.76 20.65 10.91
C LYS A 154 -10.40 20.30 10.34
N PHE A 155 -10.16 19.02 10.03
CA PHE A 155 -8.92 18.57 9.42
C PHE A 155 -8.83 19.01 7.96
N ARG A 156 -7.64 19.41 7.55
CA ARG A 156 -7.36 19.83 6.17
C ARG A 156 -6.20 19.00 5.63
N PRO A 157 -6.24 18.57 4.36
CA PRO A 157 -5.11 17.90 3.72
C PRO A 157 -3.84 18.74 3.87
N PHE A 158 -2.79 18.09 4.34
CA PHE A 158 -1.49 18.68 4.55
C PHE A 158 -0.45 18.11 3.58
N ALA A 159 -0.52 16.81 3.32
CA ALA A 159 0.36 16.13 2.39
C ALA A 159 -0.33 14.88 1.80
N SER A 160 0.15 14.43 0.63
CA SER A 160 -0.31 13.24 -0.08
C SER A 160 0.89 12.39 -0.47
N GLU A 161 0.73 11.05 -0.47
CA GLU A 161 1.80 10.08 -0.75
C GLU A 161 3.07 10.36 0.07
N VAL A 162 2.89 10.43 1.39
CA VAL A 162 3.98 10.72 2.32
C VAL A 162 4.82 9.48 2.55
N ASN A 163 6.03 9.48 1.99
CA ASN A 163 7.00 8.43 2.20
C ASN A 163 7.68 8.58 3.56
N PHE A 164 7.91 7.45 4.24
CA PHE A 164 8.71 7.42 5.47
C PHE A 164 9.57 6.17 5.53
N GLY A 165 10.73 6.32 6.16
CA GLY A 165 11.60 5.20 6.51
C GLY A 165 12.77 4.96 5.60
N HIS A 166 12.95 5.68 4.50
CA HIS A 166 14.15 5.66 3.67
C HIS A 166 15.03 6.88 3.95
N ASP A 167 16.31 6.82 3.56
CA ASP A 167 17.33 7.83 3.93
C ASP A 167 16.99 9.26 3.47
N ASN A 168 16.23 9.40 2.38
CA ASN A 168 15.82 10.69 1.83
C ASN A 168 14.39 11.10 2.18
N ASP A 169 13.69 10.31 3.00
CA ASP A 169 12.33 10.61 3.38
C ASP A 169 12.28 11.69 4.47
N ALA A 170 11.19 12.45 4.50
CA ALA A 170 10.97 13.48 5.51
C ALA A 170 10.84 12.90 6.94
N TYR A 171 10.44 11.64 7.05
CA TYR A 171 10.19 10.97 8.31
C TYR A 171 11.02 9.69 8.45
N PRO A 172 11.61 9.44 9.64
CA PRO A 172 12.41 8.25 9.89
C PRO A 172 11.53 6.98 9.94
N PRO A 173 12.15 5.78 9.79
CA PRO A 173 11.44 4.53 9.98
C PRO A 173 11.02 4.32 11.44
N LEU A 174 9.90 3.65 11.66
CA LEU A 174 9.58 3.08 12.96
C LEU A 174 10.51 1.89 13.21
N ARG A 175 11.35 1.95 14.25
CA ARG A 175 12.31 0.91 14.57
C ARG A 175 11.83 0.06 15.74
N ILE A 176 11.77 -1.24 15.52
CA ILE A 176 11.48 -2.24 16.54
C ILE A 176 12.73 -3.08 16.76
N GLN A 177 13.22 -3.10 17.98
CA GLN A 177 14.40 -3.88 18.36
C GLN A 177 13.96 -5.15 19.10
N ALA A 178 14.32 -6.31 18.57
CA ALA A 178 14.07 -7.59 19.21
C ALA A 178 15.19 -7.94 20.21
N GLU A 179 14.88 -8.78 21.20
CA GLU A 179 15.81 -9.20 22.26
C GLU A 179 17.07 -9.89 21.72
N ASN A 180 16.99 -10.55 20.57
CA ASN A 180 18.11 -11.22 19.90
C ASN A 180 19.04 -10.26 19.13
N GLY A 181 18.86 -8.94 19.27
CA GLY A 181 19.65 -7.91 18.60
C GLY A 181 19.28 -7.68 17.12
N VAL A 182 18.17 -8.24 16.66
CA VAL A 182 17.62 -7.95 15.33
C VAL A 182 16.81 -6.65 15.41
N THR A 183 17.05 -5.73 14.49
CA THR A 183 16.27 -4.51 14.34
C THR A 183 15.38 -4.61 13.11
N TYR A 184 14.10 -4.33 13.28
CA TYR A 184 13.15 -4.21 12.19
C TYR A 184 12.76 -2.75 12.00
N SER A 185 13.04 -2.21 10.81
CA SER A 185 12.69 -0.84 10.40
C SER A 185 11.47 -0.89 9.49
N ILE A 186 10.37 -0.31 9.95
CA ILE A 186 9.13 -0.24 9.18
C ILE A 186 9.17 1.01 8.33
N THR A 187 8.94 0.81 7.04
CA THR A 187 8.84 1.85 6.02
C THR A 187 7.45 1.83 5.41
N GLY A 188 7.02 2.92 4.82
CA GLY A 188 5.71 2.94 4.18
C GLY A 188 5.42 4.23 3.45
N ILE A 189 4.20 4.28 2.93
CA ILE A 189 3.63 5.46 2.26
C ILE A 189 2.26 5.67 2.86
N ALA A 190 2.02 6.86 3.42
CA ALA A 190 0.69 7.27 3.85
C ALA A 190 0.01 7.99 2.68
N ASP A 191 -1.15 7.48 2.24
CA ASP A 191 -1.84 8.02 1.07
C ASP A 191 -2.19 9.49 1.23
N ARG A 192 -2.70 9.88 2.40
CA ARG A 192 -2.97 11.28 2.75
C ARG A 192 -2.77 11.53 4.23
N VAL A 193 -2.18 12.66 4.53
CA VAL A 193 -2.03 13.19 5.89
C VAL A 193 -2.82 14.49 6.00
N ASP A 194 -3.76 14.54 6.92
CA ASP A 194 -4.53 15.74 7.24
C ASP A 194 -4.05 16.32 8.58
N LYS A 195 -4.07 17.64 8.70
CA LYS A 195 -3.67 18.37 9.89
C LYS A 195 -4.82 19.24 10.41
N TYR A 196 -4.92 19.33 11.73
CA TYR A 196 -5.76 20.28 12.42
C TYR A 196 -4.96 20.94 13.55
N VAL A 197 -5.05 22.25 13.66
CA VAL A 197 -4.46 23.02 14.77
C VAL A 197 -5.61 23.53 15.66
N SER A 198 -5.59 23.17 16.93
CA SER A 198 -6.61 23.58 17.89
C SER A 198 -6.43 25.06 18.27
N PRO A 199 -7.46 25.71 18.87
CA PRO A 199 -7.32 27.07 19.42
C PRO A 199 -6.26 27.17 20.52
N ALA A 200 -5.89 26.08 21.18
CA ALA A 200 -4.80 26.00 22.15
C ALA A 200 -3.41 25.82 21.50
N ASN A 201 -3.31 25.92 20.17
CA ASN A 201 -2.10 25.70 19.37
C ASN A 201 -1.56 24.23 19.46
N GLU A 202 -2.45 23.27 19.70
CA GLU A 202 -2.10 21.85 19.66
C GLU A 202 -2.30 21.32 18.24
N GLU A 203 -1.34 20.57 17.75
CA GLU A 203 -1.38 19.97 16.42
C GLU A 203 -1.92 18.53 16.48
N PHE A 204 -2.91 18.24 15.65
CA PHE A 204 -3.49 16.92 15.46
C PHE A 204 -3.26 16.48 14.03
N ILE A 205 -2.83 15.22 13.87
CA ILE A 205 -2.60 14.59 12.57
C ILE A 205 -3.60 13.45 12.40
N ARG A 206 -4.11 13.31 11.19
CA ARG A 206 -4.95 12.19 10.78
C ARG A 206 -4.34 11.56 9.54
N ILE A 207 -4.01 10.27 9.64
CA ILE A 207 -3.53 9.46 8.53
C ILE A 207 -4.72 8.79 7.87
N ILE A 208 -4.78 8.85 6.55
CA ILE A 208 -5.83 8.25 5.73
C ILE A 208 -5.18 7.32 4.72
N ASP A 209 -5.74 6.13 4.61
CA ASP A 209 -5.38 5.11 3.64
C ASP A 209 -6.62 4.80 2.81
N TYR A 210 -6.53 4.95 1.49
CA TYR A 210 -7.63 4.72 0.58
C TYR A 210 -7.78 3.23 0.29
N LYS A 211 -9.02 2.74 0.32
CA LYS A 211 -9.32 1.35 -0.03
C LYS A 211 -10.41 1.28 -1.08
N THR A 212 -10.18 0.49 -2.12
CA THR A 212 -11.13 0.29 -3.22
C THR A 212 -12.29 -0.63 -2.86
N TYR A 213 -12.19 -1.33 -1.72
CA TYR A 213 -13.29 -2.16 -1.19
C TYR A 213 -13.61 -1.74 0.24
N GLY A 214 -14.88 -1.94 0.63
CA GLY A 214 -15.28 -1.76 2.03
C GLY A 214 -14.49 -2.69 2.93
N GLN A 215 -13.76 -2.12 3.88
CA GLN A 215 -13.06 -2.86 4.92
C GLN A 215 -13.62 -2.44 6.27
N THR A 216 -13.98 -3.43 7.09
CA THR A 216 -14.32 -3.21 8.49
C THR A 216 -13.09 -3.45 9.35
N PHE A 217 -12.93 -2.66 10.40
CA PHE A 217 -11.88 -2.89 11.38
C PHE A 217 -12.19 -4.16 12.19
N ASP A 218 -11.25 -5.09 12.24
CA ASP A 218 -11.39 -6.35 12.97
C ASP A 218 -10.25 -6.48 13.99
N TYR A 219 -10.61 -6.46 15.27
CA TYR A 219 -9.66 -6.62 16.37
C TYR A 219 -8.97 -7.98 16.38
N THR A 220 -9.64 -9.04 15.90
CA THR A 220 -9.07 -10.39 15.85
C THR A 220 -7.96 -10.44 14.79
N GLU A 221 -8.20 -9.85 13.63
CA GLU A 221 -7.17 -9.76 12.59
C GLU A 221 -5.99 -8.92 13.08
N LEU A 222 -6.24 -7.78 13.71
CA LEU A 222 -5.19 -6.94 14.27
C LEU A 222 -4.36 -7.69 15.34
N ALA A 223 -5.01 -8.41 16.26
CA ALA A 223 -4.33 -9.21 17.27
C ALA A 223 -3.47 -10.33 16.67
N ASN A 224 -3.83 -10.82 15.49
CA ASN A 224 -3.03 -11.78 14.71
C ASN A 224 -1.99 -11.11 13.80
N GLY A 225 -1.76 -9.80 13.94
CA GLY A 225 -0.78 -9.05 13.14
C GLY A 225 -1.16 -8.89 11.68
N LEU A 226 -2.47 -8.82 11.39
CA LEU A 226 -3.05 -8.53 10.08
C LEU A 226 -3.71 -7.15 10.11
N ARG A 227 -3.79 -6.50 8.96
CA ARG A 227 -4.33 -5.11 8.83
C ARG A 227 -3.67 -4.11 9.77
N ILE A 228 -2.36 -4.28 9.95
CA ILE A 228 -1.55 -3.47 10.86
C ILE A 228 -1.07 -2.15 10.24
N GLN A 229 -1.39 -1.88 8.98
CA GLN A 229 -0.89 -0.71 8.25
C GLN A 229 -1.21 0.60 8.98
N LEU A 230 -2.49 0.89 9.24
CA LEU A 230 -2.90 2.12 9.93
C LEU A 230 -2.39 2.24 11.38
N PRO A 231 -2.40 1.17 12.21
CA PRO A 231 -1.81 1.24 13.54
C PRO A 231 -0.31 1.47 13.57
N LEU A 232 0.41 1.16 12.48
CA LEU A 232 1.86 1.34 12.40
C LEU A 232 2.27 2.69 11.81
N TYR A 233 1.37 3.40 11.12
CA TYR A 233 1.61 4.71 10.53
C TYR A 233 1.27 5.82 11.51
#